data_0f9bd380e3e2b21e2f11b10597e5671d
#
_entry.id   0f9bd380e3e2b21e2f11b10597e5671d
#
_cell.length_a   1.000
_cell.length_b   1.000
_cell.length_c   1.000
_cell.angle_alpha   90.00
_cell.angle_beta   90.00
_cell.angle_gamma   90.00
#
_symmetry.space_group_name_H-M   'P 1'
#
loop_
_entity.id
_entity.type
_entity.pdbx_description
1 polymer ?
#
loop_
_entity_poly.entity_id
_entity_poly.type
_entity_poly.pdbx_seq_one_letter_code
_entity_poly.pdbx_strand_id
1 'polypeptide(L)'
;MIIPTSSDTLMPRDRIMVLLSEYNELEALSKVLGIPKEITGERNIKRIMIAGTSKIAIRLAKQVAKRYKEVEIYITEPDKEMAEIASSQLPEAVRVLVGSPTDRHFLREEGIRYEDLFVAATDREDLNVLSCLLAKKEGAKRTVALVYQTELEYVVQDIGIDTLINPKRVTVNAIINRVTSTDELEGMEELEGGDASIREFLINGKNGKTDTKLKDLNVPDNTLLAMINRDGESLFPDSESILQAGDHVLVFTLKNQLPEVENFFQ
;
A
#
# COMPACT_ATOMS: atom_id res chain seq x y z
N MET A 1 7.56 15.57 4.18
CA MET A 1 7.00 14.75 5.28
C MET A 1 7.70 15.13 6.57
N ILE A 2 7.02 15.11 7.72
CA ILE A 2 7.60 15.33 9.05
C ILE A 2 7.25 14.14 9.94
N ILE A 3 8.14 13.78 10.84
CA ILE A 3 7.84 12.86 11.94
C ILE A 3 7.30 13.74 13.08
N PRO A 4 6.04 13.57 13.50
CA PRO A 4 5.41 14.49 14.43
C PRO A 4 5.99 14.36 15.84
N THR A 5 6.06 15.48 16.53
CA THR A 5 6.41 15.59 17.94
C THR A 5 5.20 16.04 18.75
N SER A 6 5.31 16.06 20.07
CA SER A 6 4.24 16.55 20.95
C SER A 6 3.92 18.04 20.79
N SER A 7 4.76 18.80 20.10
CA SER A 7 4.57 20.23 19.80
C SER A 7 3.87 20.51 18.47
N ASP A 8 3.75 19.48 17.62
CA ASP A 8 3.15 19.64 16.30
C ASP A 8 1.62 19.62 16.39
N THR A 9 1.00 20.37 15.49
CA THR A 9 -0.47 20.49 15.40
C THR A 9 -0.92 20.03 14.04
N LEU A 10 -1.93 19.17 14.01
CA LEU A 10 -2.57 18.72 12.76
C LEU A 10 -3.36 19.85 12.12
N MET A 11 -3.15 20.06 10.85
CA MET A 11 -3.82 21.09 10.06
C MET A 11 -4.84 20.45 9.09
N PRO A 12 -5.89 21.20 8.70
CA PRO A 12 -6.79 20.73 7.65
C PRO A 12 -6.03 20.40 6.35
N ARG A 13 -6.27 19.21 5.78
CA ARG A 13 -5.62 18.62 4.60
C ARG A 13 -4.28 17.94 4.86
N ASP A 14 -3.81 17.84 6.11
CA ASP A 14 -2.66 17.00 6.40
C ASP A 14 -2.99 15.54 6.07
N ARG A 15 -2.03 14.86 5.48
CA ARG A 15 -2.05 13.41 5.34
C ARG A 15 -1.35 12.81 6.55
N ILE A 16 -2.05 11.97 7.28
CA ILE A 16 -1.55 11.33 8.49
C ILE A 16 -1.31 9.85 8.18
N MET A 17 -0.15 9.37 8.53
CA MET A 17 0.16 7.95 8.54
C MET A 17 0.13 7.46 9.98
N VAL A 18 -0.60 6.40 10.25
CA VAL A 18 -0.77 5.84 11.59
C VAL A 18 -0.40 4.36 11.55
N LEU A 19 0.44 3.94 12.47
CA LEU A 19 0.72 2.55 12.72
C LEU A 19 -0.25 2.01 13.78
N LEU A 20 -0.82 0.85 13.52
CA LEU A 20 -1.70 0.14 14.43
C LEU A 20 -1.13 -1.26 14.69
N SER A 21 -1.23 -1.76 15.89
CA SER A 21 -0.82 -3.12 16.23
C SER A 21 -1.84 -4.14 15.76
N GLU A 22 -3.12 -3.77 15.87
CA GLU A 22 -4.23 -4.63 15.50
C GLU A 22 -5.27 -3.89 14.65
N TYR A 23 -5.92 -4.62 13.76
CA TYR A 23 -6.94 -4.04 12.88
C TYR A 23 -8.16 -3.50 13.63
N ASN A 24 -8.48 -4.04 14.80
CA ASN A 24 -9.59 -3.58 15.67
C ASN A 24 -9.36 -2.17 16.22
N GLU A 25 -8.11 -1.71 16.35
CA GLU A 25 -7.77 -0.35 16.79
C GLU A 25 -8.16 0.71 15.76
N LEU A 26 -8.32 0.31 14.49
CA LEU A 26 -8.76 1.20 13.41
C LEU A 26 -10.14 1.82 13.69
N GLU A 27 -11.04 1.09 14.36
CA GLU A 27 -12.35 1.63 14.74
C GLU A 27 -12.25 2.69 15.84
N ALA A 28 -11.36 2.50 16.80
CA ALA A 28 -11.11 3.48 17.85
C ALA A 28 -10.46 4.74 17.29
N LEU A 29 -9.47 4.58 16.43
CA LEU A 29 -8.80 5.68 15.73
C LEU A 29 -9.77 6.48 14.86
N SER A 30 -10.67 5.81 14.14
CA SER A 30 -11.65 6.49 13.28
C SER A 30 -12.60 7.39 14.06
N LYS A 31 -12.99 6.98 15.29
CA LYS A 31 -13.80 7.80 16.18
C LYS A 31 -13.05 9.05 16.66
N VAL A 32 -11.77 8.90 16.98
CA VAL A 32 -10.92 10.02 17.43
C VAL A 32 -10.68 11.03 16.31
N LEU A 33 -10.40 10.55 15.10
CA LEU A 33 -10.11 11.41 13.94
C LEU A 33 -11.36 11.86 13.17
N GLY A 34 -12.56 11.40 13.58
CA GLY A 34 -13.80 11.72 12.88
C GLY A 34 -13.87 11.11 11.47
N ILE A 35 -13.15 10.00 11.23
CA ILE A 35 -13.13 9.33 9.93
C ILE A 35 -14.41 8.50 9.79
N PRO A 36 -15.16 8.63 8.69
CA PRO A 36 -16.36 7.83 8.45
C PRO A 36 -16.06 6.32 8.46
N LYS A 37 -16.97 5.52 9.05
CA LYS A 37 -16.82 4.06 9.14
C LYS A 37 -16.68 3.36 7.77
N GLU A 38 -17.21 3.97 6.72
CA GLU A 38 -17.10 3.49 5.33
C GLU A 38 -15.66 3.47 4.83
N ILE A 39 -14.78 4.27 5.45
CA ILE A 39 -13.34 4.34 5.10
C ILE A 39 -12.54 3.32 5.91
N THR A 40 -12.95 3.03 7.14
CA THR A 40 -12.20 2.20 8.11
C THR A 40 -12.81 0.81 8.34
N GLY A 41 -14.08 0.59 7.94
CA GLY A 41 -14.75 -0.70 8.06
C GLY A 41 -14.08 -1.80 7.23
N GLU A 42 -14.34 -3.06 7.57
CA GLU A 42 -13.95 -4.20 6.73
C GLU A 42 -14.34 -3.89 5.29
N ARG A 43 -13.34 -3.83 4.44
CA ARG A 43 -13.52 -3.51 3.02
C ARG A 43 -14.14 -4.73 2.35
N ASN A 44 -15.43 -4.89 2.53
CA ASN A 44 -16.18 -5.96 1.89
C ASN A 44 -16.30 -5.64 0.38
N ILE A 45 -15.21 -5.93 -0.33
CA ILE A 45 -15.19 -5.81 -1.79
C ILE A 45 -16.00 -6.97 -2.34
N LYS A 46 -17.12 -6.67 -2.99
CA LYS A 46 -17.99 -7.65 -3.61
C LYS A 46 -17.82 -7.69 -5.13
N ARG A 47 -17.46 -6.57 -5.73
CA ARG A 47 -17.34 -6.45 -7.17
C ARG A 47 -16.04 -5.75 -7.57
N ILE A 48 -15.31 -6.36 -8.48
CA ILE A 48 -14.05 -5.84 -9.03
C ILE A 48 -14.12 -5.86 -10.55
N MET A 49 -13.84 -4.72 -11.18
CA MET A 49 -13.62 -4.65 -12.61
C MET A 49 -12.14 -4.36 -12.88
N ILE A 50 -11.53 -5.18 -13.73
CA ILE A 50 -10.12 -5.07 -14.13
C ILE A 50 -10.07 -4.70 -15.61
N ALA A 51 -9.45 -3.58 -15.95
CA ALA A 51 -9.27 -3.16 -17.33
C ALA A 51 -7.98 -3.72 -17.91
N GLY A 52 -8.11 -4.44 -19.03
CA GLY A 52 -7.02 -5.05 -19.78
C GLY A 52 -6.76 -6.51 -19.45
N THR A 53 -6.04 -7.16 -20.35
CA THR A 53 -5.68 -8.59 -20.30
C THR A 53 -4.18 -8.80 -20.21
N SER A 54 -3.45 -7.82 -19.66
CA SER A 54 -2.01 -7.96 -19.38
C SER A 54 -1.72 -9.14 -18.46
N LYS A 55 -0.47 -9.58 -18.42
CA LYS A 55 -0.04 -10.67 -17.51
C LYS A 55 -0.36 -10.35 -16.04
N ILE A 56 -0.29 -9.06 -15.66
CA ILE A 56 -0.62 -8.61 -14.29
C ILE A 56 -2.13 -8.72 -14.07
N ALA A 57 -2.95 -8.25 -15.01
CA ALA A 57 -4.41 -8.32 -14.92
C ALA A 57 -4.91 -9.76 -14.78
N ILE A 58 -4.46 -10.66 -15.66
CA ILE A 58 -4.82 -12.09 -15.62
C ILE A 58 -4.39 -12.74 -14.30
N ARG A 59 -3.18 -12.46 -13.84
CA ARG A 59 -2.67 -13.02 -12.58
C ARG A 59 -3.43 -12.50 -11.38
N LEU A 60 -3.76 -11.22 -11.37
CA LEU A 60 -4.58 -10.58 -10.33
C LEU A 60 -5.96 -11.26 -10.25
N ALA A 61 -6.66 -11.36 -11.38
CA ALA A 61 -7.98 -12.00 -11.43
C ALA A 61 -7.95 -13.44 -10.92
N LYS A 62 -6.94 -14.24 -11.33
CA LYS A 62 -6.78 -15.61 -10.84
C LYS A 62 -6.56 -15.69 -9.33
N GLN A 63 -5.72 -14.80 -8.78
CA GLN A 63 -5.45 -14.78 -7.35
C GLN A 63 -6.66 -14.34 -6.53
N VAL A 64 -7.37 -13.31 -6.98
CA VAL A 64 -8.60 -12.84 -6.32
C VAL A 64 -9.65 -13.93 -6.35
N ALA A 65 -9.92 -14.56 -7.51
CA ALA A 65 -10.88 -15.64 -7.64
C ALA A 65 -10.53 -16.87 -6.77
N LYS A 66 -9.24 -17.15 -6.59
CA LYS A 66 -8.78 -18.24 -5.73
C LYS A 66 -9.02 -17.94 -4.24
N ARG A 67 -8.74 -16.70 -3.82
CA ARG A 67 -8.73 -16.31 -2.40
C ARG A 67 -10.09 -15.86 -1.88
N TYR A 68 -10.87 -15.18 -2.73
CA TYR A 68 -12.13 -14.54 -2.36
C TYR A 68 -13.28 -15.08 -3.21
N LYS A 69 -13.98 -16.10 -2.71
CA LYS A 69 -15.02 -16.83 -3.45
C LYS A 69 -16.30 -16.04 -3.67
N GLU A 70 -16.56 -15.05 -2.82
CA GLU A 70 -17.76 -14.22 -2.85
C GLU A 70 -17.63 -12.97 -3.74
N VAL A 71 -16.42 -12.75 -4.32
CA VAL A 71 -16.15 -11.56 -5.14
C VAL A 71 -16.50 -11.83 -6.60
N GLU A 72 -17.36 -11.01 -7.17
CA GLU A 72 -17.62 -10.97 -8.62
C GLU A 72 -16.45 -10.25 -9.32
N ILE A 73 -15.88 -10.88 -10.33
CA ILE A 73 -14.71 -10.37 -11.03
C ILE A 73 -15.01 -10.22 -12.51
N TYR A 74 -14.82 -9.02 -13.02
CA TYR A 74 -14.96 -8.68 -14.43
C TYR A 74 -13.61 -8.25 -15.00
N ILE A 75 -13.32 -8.66 -16.24
CA ILE A 75 -12.18 -8.15 -17.02
C ILE A 75 -12.74 -7.51 -18.28
N THR A 76 -12.22 -6.33 -18.65
CA THR A 76 -12.62 -5.66 -19.90
C THR A 76 -11.48 -5.71 -20.89
N GLU A 77 -11.78 -6.07 -22.14
CA GLU A 77 -10.83 -6.11 -23.25
C GLU A 77 -11.54 -5.65 -24.54
N PRO A 78 -11.05 -4.60 -25.22
CA PRO A 78 -11.68 -4.14 -26.46
C PRO A 78 -11.47 -5.09 -27.65
N ASP A 79 -10.37 -5.82 -27.67
CA ASP A 79 -10.08 -6.79 -28.72
C ASP A 79 -10.78 -8.13 -28.42
N LYS A 80 -11.63 -8.57 -29.34
CA LYS A 80 -12.43 -9.78 -29.18
C LYS A 80 -11.56 -11.05 -29.12
N GLU A 81 -10.52 -11.12 -29.93
CA GLU A 81 -9.62 -12.28 -29.98
C GLU A 81 -8.83 -12.39 -28.66
N MET A 82 -8.32 -11.26 -28.19
CA MET A 82 -7.63 -11.19 -26.89
C MET A 82 -8.57 -11.52 -25.72
N ALA A 83 -9.83 -11.09 -25.79
CA ALA A 83 -10.83 -11.44 -24.80
C ALA A 83 -11.13 -12.95 -24.75
N GLU A 84 -11.24 -13.60 -25.90
CA GLU A 84 -11.40 -15.05 -26.02
C GLU A 84 -10.20 -15.81 -25.45
N ILE A 85 -8.99 -15.35 -25.79
CA ILE A 85 -7.72 -15.91 -25.24
C ILE A 85 -7.71 -15.75 -23.70
N ALA A 86 -8.03 -14.57 -23.21
CA ALA A 86 -8.08 -14.31 -21.76
C ALA A 86 -9.11 -15.19 -21.07
N SER A 87 -10.30 -15.32 -21.64
CA SER A 87 -11.37 -16.17 -21.10
C SER A 87 -10.92 -17.64 -20.98
N SER A 88 -10.18 -18.14 -21.95
CA SER A 88 -9.66 -19.52 -21.91
C SER A 88 -8.63 -19.76 -20.80
N GLN A 89 -7.98 -18.71 -20.32
CA GLN A 89 -6.95 -18.76 -19.27
C GLN A 89 -7.51 -18.53 -17.86
N LEU A 90 -8.72 -17.99 -17.75
CA LEU A 90 -9.31 -17.55 -16.48
C LEU A 90 -10.25 -18.64 -15.89
N PRO A 91 -10.42 -18.67 -14.57
CA PRO A 91 -11.47 -19.51 -13.96
C PRO A 91 -12.85 -19.02 -14.34
N GLU A 92 -13.85 -19.93 -14.37
CA GLU A 92 -15.26 -19.63 -14.67
C GLU A 92 -15.87 -18.51 -13.81
N ALA A 93 -15.33 -18.31 -12.62
CA ALA A 93 -15.75 -17.22 -11.72
C ALA A 93 -15.39 -15.82 -12.23
N VAL A 94 -14.54 -15.71 -13.28
CA VAL A 94 -14.13 -14.43 -13.87
C VAL A 94 -14.83 -14.25 -15.21
N ARG A 95 -15.57 -13.15 -15.35
CA ARG A 95 -16.27 -12.80 -16.59
C ARG A 95 -15.43 -11.86 -17.43
N VAL A 96 -15.26 -12.18 -18.70
CA VAL A 96 -14.56 -11.31 -19.66
C VAL A 96 -15.61 -10.56 -20.50
N LEU A 97 -15.52 -9.25 -20.48
CA LEU A 97 -16.39 -8.32 -21.18
C LEU A 97 -15.63 -7.73 -22.37
N VAL A 98 -16.23 -7.81 -23.57
CA VAL A 98 -15.63 -7.23 -24.78
C VAL A 98 -16.03 -5.76 -24.86
N GLY A 99 -15.10 -4.86 -24.58
CA GLY A 99 -15.34 -3.42 -24.61
C GLY A 99 -14.19 -2.60 -24.10
N SER A 100 -14.17 -1.32 -24.47
CA SER A 100 -13.11 -0.41 -24.09
C SER A 100 -13.33 0.16 -22.68
N PRO A 101 -12.32 0.08 -21.79
CA PRO A 101 -12.41 0.71 -20.46
C PRO A 101 -12.40 2.25 -20.51
N THR A 102 -12.16 2.83 -21.69
CA THR A 102 -12.27 4.28 -21.93
C THR A 102 -13.56 4.67 -22.64
N ASP A 103 -14.46 3.73 -22.90
CA ASP A 103 -15.78 4.01 -23.42
C ASP A 103 -16.78 4.20 -22.26
N ARG A 104 -17.26 5.42 -22.13
CA ARG A 104 -18.22 5.81 -21.09
C ARG A 104 -19.55 5.04 -21.16
N HIS A 105 -20.05 4.77 -22.37
CA HIS A 105 -21.30 4.03 -22.56
C HIS A 105 -21.13 2.58 -22.09
N PHE A 106 -20.08 1.94 -22.55
CA PHE A 106 -19.72 0.58 -22.12
C PHE A 106 -19.59 0.49 -20.60
N LEU A 107 -18.83 1.39 -19.95
CA LEU A 107 -18.68 1.37 -18.49
C LEU A 107 -20.04 1.49 -17.76
N ARG A 108 -20.95 2.31 -18.27
CA ARG A 108 -22.28 2.47 -17.68
C ARG A 108 -23.18 1.24 -17.88
N GLU A 109 -23.18 0.67 -19.07
CA GLU A 109 -23.94 -0.54 -19.41
C GLU A 109 -23.49 -1.72 -18.55
N GLU A 110 -22.18 -1.87 -18.33
CA GLU A 110 -21.61 -2.91 -17.49
C GLU A 110 -21.68 -2.59 -15.98
N GLY A 111 -22.29 -1.46 -15.62
CA GLY A 111 -22.63 -1.14 -14.25
C GLY A 111 -21.46 -0.67 -13.38
N ILE A 112 -20.52 0.06 -13.95
CA ILE A 112 -19.32 0.59 -13.25
C ILE A 112 -19.64 1.25 -11.90
N ARG A 113 -20.78 1.89 -11.75
CA ARG A 113 -21.23 2.54 -10.50
C ARG A 113 -21.43 1.58 -9.33
N TYR A 114 -21.54 0.29 -9.61
CA TYR A 114 -21.72 -0.74 -8.59
C TYR A 114 -20.38 -1.40 -8.21
N GLU A 115 -19.30 -1.05 -8.92
CA GLU A 115 -17.98 -1.60 -8.64
C GLU A 115 -17.39 -1.01 -7.35
N ASP A 116 -16.97 -1.90 -6.47
CA ASP A 116 -16.26 -1.50 -5.25
C ASP A 116 -14.82 -1.13 -5.56
N LEU A 117 -14.24 -1.76 -6.59
CA LEU A 117 -12.88 -1.54 -7.02
C LEU A 117 -12.76 -1.65 -8.55
N PHE A 118 -12.21 -0.62 -9.17
CA PHE A 118 -11.80 -0.64 -10.57
C PHE A 118 -10.27 -0.62 -10.64
N VAL A 119 -9.68 -1.59 -11.34
CA VAL A 119 -8.23 -1.72 -11.48
C VAL A 119 -7.85 -1.61 -12.95
N ALA A 120 -7.12 -0.57 -13.32
CA ALA A 120 -6.58 -0.43 -14.67
C ALA A 120 -5.17 -1.04 -14.75
N ALA A 121 -5.06 -2.15 -15.46
CA ALA A 121 -3.87 -2.97 -15.55
C ALA A 121 -3.56 -3.39 -17.00
N THR A 122 -3.73 -2.47 -17.94
CA THR A 122 -3.29 -2.65 -19.33
C THR A 122 -1.78 -2.43 -19.45
N ASP A 123 -1.20 -2.75 -20.62
CA ASP A 123 0.21 -2.46 -20.92
C ASP A 123 0.45 -0.97 -21.26
N ARG A 124 -0.61 -0.16 -21.27
CA ARG A 124 -0.57 1.27 -21.59
C ARG A 124 -0.97 2.11 -20.39
N GLU A 125 -0.01 2.79 -19.79
CA GLU A 125 -0.23 3.62 -18.60
C GLU A 125 -1.15 4.83 -18.83
N ASP A 126 -1.10 5.43 -20.03
CA ASP A 126 -2.03 6.50 -20.44
C ASP A 126 -3.49 6.03 -20.42
N LEU A 127 -3.75 4.81 -20.90
CA LEU A 127 -5.07 4.20 -20.82
C LEU A 127 -5.44 3.84 -19.38
N ASN A 128 -4.49 3.40 -18.57
CA ASN A 128 -4.74 3.07 -17.18
C ASN A 128 -5.21 4.30 -16.39
N VAL A 129 -4.52 5.42 -16.58
CA VAL A 129 -4.90 6.70 -15.95
C VAL A 129 -6.26 7.16 -16.45
N LEU A 130 -6.48 7.21 -17.77
CA LEU A 130 -7.72 7.69 -18.36
C LEU A 130 -8.92 6.83 -17.96
N SER A 131 -8.78 5.50 -18.00
CA SER A 131 -9.88 4.60 -17.61
C SER A 131 -10.23 4.70 -16.13
N CYS A 132 -9.25 4.86 -15.24
CA CYS A 132 -9.50 5.11 -13.81
C CYS A 132 -10.26 6.42 -13.58
N LEU A 133 -9.87 7.50 -14.26
CA LEU A 133 -10.59 8.78 -14.14
C LEU A 133 -12.02 8.70 -14.63
N LEU A 134 -12.25 7.99 -15.75
CA LEU A 134 -13.60 7.76 -16.27
C LEU A 134 -14.41 6.87 -15.32
N ALA A 135 -13.86 5.76 -14.86
CA ALA A 135 -14.51 4.86 -13.92
C ALA A 135 -14.92 5.60 -12.63
N LYS A 136 -14.02 6.42 -12.08
CA LYS A 136 -14.28 7.24 -10.89
C LYS A 136 -15.42 8.24 -11.16
N LYS A 137 -15.39 8.92 -12.30
CA LYS A 137 -16.43 9.88 -12.70
C LYS A 137 -17.78 9.21 -12.91
N GLU A 138 -17.81 7.97 -13.37
CA GLU A 138 -19.04 7.20 -13.60
C GLU A 138 -19.50 6.43 -12.35
N GLY A 139 -18.78 6.58 -11.22
CA GLY A 139 -19.26 6.16 -9.91
C GLY A 139 -18.57 4.93 -9.30
N ALA A 140 -17.47 4.44 -9.86
CA ALA A 140 -16.66 3.43 -9.19
C ALA A 140 -16.21 3.96 -7.80
N LYS A 141 -16.35 3.14 -6.77
CA LYS A 141 -16.05 3.58 -5.40
C LYS A 141 -14.57 3.85 -5.22
N ARG A 142 -13.72 2.99 -5.78
CA ARG A 142 -12.25 3.14 -5.73
C ARG A 142 -11.61 2.73 -7.05
N THR A 143 -10.48 3.36 -7.33
CA THR A 143 -9.72 3.15 -8.56
C THR A 143 -8.24 2.90 -8.25
N VAL A 144 -7.65 1.95 -8.95
CA VAL A 144 -6.23 1.62 -8.89
C VAL A 144 -5.67 1.63 -10.31
N ALA A 145 -4.64 2.42 -10.57
CA ALA A 145 -3.96 2.45 -11.87
C ALA A 145 -2.54 1.91 -11.76
N LEU A 146 -2.16 1.06 -12.72
CA LEU A 146 -0.75 0.71 -12.92
C LEU A 146 -0.08 1.81 -13.75
N VAL A 147 1.01 2.36 -13.20
CA VAL A 147 1.82 3.42 -13.82
C VAL A 147 3.28 3.01 -13.76
N TYR A 148 4.02 3.13 -14.86
CA TYR A 148 5.40 2.67 -14.97
C TYR A 148 6.43 3.80 -14.92
N GLN A 149 5.99 5.05 -15.15
CA GLN A 149 6.80 6.26 -15.14
C GLN A 149 6.57 7.02 -13.83
N THR A 150 7.66 7.33 -13.14
CA THR A 150 7.63 8.03 -11.84
C THR A 150 7.09 9.46 -11.99
N GLU A 151 7.35 10.08 -13.15
CA GLU A 151 6.88 11.43 -13.48
C GLU A 151 5.35 11.51 -13.54
N LEU A 152 4.71 10.44 -14.03
CA LEU A 152 3.24 10.37 -14.04
C LEU A 152 2.65 10.18 -12.64
N GLU A 153 3.33 9.47 -11.75
CA GLU A 153 2.89 9.34 -10.35
C GLU A 153 2.69 10.71 -9.70
N TYR A 154 3.62 11.65 -9.97
CA TYR A 154 3.59 12.99 -9.40
C TYR A 154 2.40 13.82 -9.90
N VAL A 155 2.07 13.69 -11.19
CA VAL A 155 0.97 14.46 -11.81
C VAL A 155 -0.39 13.87 -11.47
N VAL A 156 -0.47 12.54 -11.32
CA VAL A 156 -1.73 11.82 -11.20
C VAL A 156 -2.26 11.79 -9.76
N GLN A 157 -1.41 12.02 -8.75
CA GLN A 157 -1.82 12.05 -7.35
C GLN A 157 -2.92 13.11 -7.06
N ASP A 158 -2.93 14.22 -7.82
CA ASP A 158 -3.88 15.33 -7.60
C ASP A 158 -5.17 15.21 -8.44
N ILE A 159 -5.27 14.28 -9.39
CA ILE A 159 -6.39 14.22 -10.34
C ILE A 159 -7.51 13.23 -9.97
N GLY A 160 -7.46 12.64 -8.76
CA GLY A 160 -8.59 11.90 -8.21
C GLY A 160 -8.59 10.39 -8.46
N ILE A 161 -7.45 9.78 -8.76
CA ILE A 161 -7.26 8.33 -8.69
C ILE A 161 -6.89 7.97 -7.25
N ASP A 162 -7.53 6.94 -6.70
CA ASP A 162 -7.36 6.62 -5.28
C ASP A 162 -6.01 5.96 -4.96
N THR A 163 -5.47 5.17 -5.90
CA THR A 163 -4.18 4.47 -5.70
C THR A 163 -3.43 4.32 -7.02
N LEU A 164 -2.14 4.60 -6.97
CA LEU A 164 -1.21 4.34 -8.06
C LEU A 164 -0.24 3.22 -7.65
N ILE A 165 -0.01 2.29 -8.55
CA ILE A 165 0.96 1.22 -8.33
C ILE A 165 1.99 1.26 -9.45
N ASN A 166 3.26 1.41 -9.08
CA ASN A 166 4.38 1.24 -10.00
C ASN A 166 4.96 -0.17 -9.85
N PRO A 167 4.70 -1.09 -10.79
CA PRO A 167 5.17 -2.46 -10.66
C PRO A 167 6.70 -2.58 -10.66
N LYS A 168 7.41 -1.65 -11.30
CA LYS A 168 8.88 -1.64 -11.30
C LYS A 168 9.40 -1.34 -9.89
N ARG A 169 8.84 -0.30 -9.24
CA ARG A 169 9.20 0.08 -7.86
C ARG A 169 8.90 -1.05 -6.87
N VAL A 170 7.71 -1.63 -6.95
CA VAL A 170 7.33 -2.79 -6.12
C VAL A 170 8.31 -3.95 -6.32
N THR A 171 8.69 -4.24 -7.56
CA THR A 171 9.64 -5.32 -7.86
C THR A 171 11.05 -5.01 -7.33
N VAL A 172 11.55 -3.78 -7.53
CA VAL A 172 12.87 -3.36 -7.03
C VAL A 172 12.91 -3.45 -5.51
N ASN A 173 11.89 -2.93 -4.82
CA ASN A 173 11.80 -3.00 -3.36
C ASN A 173 11.76 -4.45 -2.87
N ALA A 174 10.99 -5.31 -3.53
CA ALA A 174 10.95 -6.73 -3.19
C ALA A 174 12.30 -7.45 -3.39
N ILE A 175 13.06 -7.08 -4.43
CA ILE A 175 14.41 -7.62 -4.68
C ILE A 175 15.37 -7.09 -3.62
N ILE A 176 15.38 -5.77 -3.36
CA ILE A 176 16.24 -5.17 -2.35
C ILE A 176 15.98 -5.83 -1.01
N ASN A 177 14.72 -5.91 -0.57
CA ASN A 177 14.35 -6.55 0.68
C ASN A 177 14.86 -8.00 0.76
N ARG A 178 14.83 -8.76 -0.35
CA ARG A 178 15.28 -10.14 -0.37
C ARG A 178 16.80 -10.30 -0.37
N VAL A 179 17.52 -9.33 -0.95
CA VAL A 179 18.99 -9.36 -1.05
C VAL A 179 19.66 -8.74 0.17
N THR A 180 19.03 -7.70 0.74
CA THR A 180 19.58 -6.97 1.89
C THR A 180 19.08 -7.50 3.24
N SER A 181 18.12 -8.44 3.25
CA SER A 181 17.74 -9.17 4.47
C SER A 181 18.94 -10.00 4.92
N THR A 182 19.86 -9.37 5.61
CA THR A 182 20.75 -10.02 6.56
C THR A 182 19.95 -10.28 7.83
N ASP A 183 20.40 -11.18 8.69
CA ASP A 183 19.71 -11.52 9.96
C ASP A 183 19.43 -10.30 10.88
N GLU A 184 19.85 -9.10 10.47
CA GLU A 184 19.73 -7.82 11.21
C GLU A 184 18.73 -6.83 10.59
N LEU A 185 18.25 -7.07 9.33
CA LEU A 185 17.34 -6.18 8.58
C LEU A 185 16.24 -7.00 7.92
N GLU A 186 15.07 -7.09 8.53
CA GLU A 186 13.97 -7.95 8.04
C GLU A 186 12.96 -7.24 7.14
N GLY A 187 12.93 -5.94 7.05
CA GLY A 187 11.94 -5.24 6.23
C GLY A 187 12.34 -3.83 5.82
N MET A 188 12.04 -3.49 4.59
CA MET A 188 12.19 -2.14 4.05
C MET A 188 10.96 -1.76 3.25
N GLU A 189 10.28 -0.70 3.65
CA GLU A 189 9.19 -0.12 2.89
C GLU A 189 9.39 1.39 2.72
N GLU A 190 9.42 1.85 1.47
CA GLU A 190 9.39 3.28 1.17
C GLU A 190 7.94 3.75 1.17
N LEU A 191 7.67 4.77 1.96
CA LEU A 191 6.35 5.38 2.04
C LEU A 191 6.03 6.19 0.78
N GLU A 192 4.74 6.33 0.47
CA GLU A 192 4.28 7.17 -0.63
C GLU A 192 4.88 8.58 -0.55
N GLY A 193 5.52 9.02 -1.66
CA GLY A 193 6.24 10.29 -1.73
C GLY A 193 7.76 10.17 -1.62
N GLY A 194 8.30 9.01 -1.20
CA GLY A 194 9.74 8.74 -1.24
C GLY A 194 10.61 9.46 -0.21
N ASP A 195 10.01 10.27 0.69
CA ASP A 195 10.75 11.10 1.66
C ASP A 195 10.99 10.40 2.98
N ALA A 196 10.28 9.33 3.28
CA ALA A 196 10.42 8.55 4.49
C ALA A 196 10.50 7.05 4.21
N SER A 197 11.09 6.34 5.13
CA SER A 197 11.31 4.90 5.06
C SER A 197 10.91 4.26 6.38
N ILE A 198 10.39 3.04 6.28
CA ILE A 198 10.18 2.16 7.43
C ILE A 198 11.26 1.09 7.36
N ARG A 199 11.92 0.85 8.49
CA ARG A 199 12.93 -0.19 8.64
C ARG A 199 12.64 -1.03 9.86
N GLU A 200 12.91 -2.31 9.73
CA GLU A 200 12.92 -3.24 10.86
C GLU A 200 14.37 -3.60 11.18
N PHE A 201 14.74 -3.50 12.45
CA PHE A 201 16.07 -3.82 12.96
C PHE A 201 15.99 -4.89 14.03
N LEU A 202 16.80 -5.92 13.91
CA LEU A 202 17.01 -6.90 14.98
C LEU A 202 18.07 -6.39 15.95
N ILE A 203 17.73 -6.28 17.22
CA ILE A 203 18.65 -5.84 18.27
C ILE A 203 19.55 -7.02 18.69
N ASN A 204 20.81 -6.94 18.36
CA ASN A 204 21.78 -8.03 18.58
C ASN A 204 22.52 -7.97 19.92
N GLY A 205 22.29 -6.94 20.72
CA GLY A 205 22.92 -6.74 22.03
C GLY A 205 24.40 -6.34 22.03
N LYS A 206 25.04 -6.23 20.83
CA LYS A 206 26.47 -5.93 20.72
C LYS A 206 26.80 -4.44 20.83
N ASN A 207 25.85 -3.56 20.64
CA ASN A 207 26.04 -2.11 20.44
C ASN A 207 25.87 -1.30 21.72
N GLY A 208 25.74 -1.94 22.90
CA GLY A 208 25.55 -1.26 24.18
C GLY A 208 24.23 -0.50 24.33
N LYS A 209 23.24 -0.82 23.49
CA LYS A 209 21.91 -0.18 23.48
C LYS A 209 20.83 -1.00 24.17
N THR A 210 21.15 -2.22 24.55
CA THR A 210 20.33 -3.05 25.43
C THR A 210 20.46 -2.59 26.87
N ASP A 211 19.43 -2.86 27.66
CA ASP A 211 19.35 -2.53 29.10
C ASP A 211 19.39 -1.02 29.39
N THR A 212 19.19 -0.17 28.38
CA THR A 212 19.13 1.28 28.50
C THR A 212 17.75 1.76 28.10
N LYS A 213 17.18 2.72 28.85
CA LYS A 213 15.89 3.31 28.52
C LYS A 213 15.97 4.12 27.22
N LEU A 214 14.90 4.11 26.42
CA LEU A 214 14.86 4.83 25.16
C LEU A 214 15.15 6.33 25.30
N LYS A 215 14.69 6.96 26.39
CA LYS A 215 14.99 8.37 26.68
C LYS A 215 16.49 8.68 26.89
N ASP A 216 17.26 7.67 27.26
CA ASP A 216 18.70 7.79 27.56
C ASP A 216 19.55 7.37 26.32
N LEU A 217 18.89 6.89 25.27
CA LEU A 217 19.51 6.59 23.98
C LEU A 217 19.50 7.83 23.10
N ASN A 218 20.63 8.17 22.51
CA ASN A 218 20.73 9.26 21.52
C ASN A 218 20.23 8.76 20.16
N VAL A 219 18.92 8.58 20.05
CA VAL A 219 18.28 8.20 18.77
C VAL A 219 18.45 9.36 17.78
N PRO A 220 18.83 9.09 16.52
CA PRO A 220 18.98 10.14 15.52
C PRO A 220 17.72 10.99 15.36
N ASP A 221 17.87 12.27 15.04
CA ASP A 221 16.77 13.19 14.78
C ASP A 221 15.85 12.67 13.65
N ASN A 222 14.59 13.08 13.68
CA ASN A 222 13.58 12.64 12.71
C ASN A 222 13.47 11.11 12.59
N THR A 223 13.60 10.43 13.74
CA THR A 223 13.48 8.98 13.85
C THR A 223 12.44 8.65 14.92
N LEU A 224 11.49 7.79 14.57
CA LEU A 224 10.47 7.30 15.48
C LEU A 224 10.59 5.77 15.60
N LEU A 225 10.89 5.29 16.80
CA LEU A 225 10.72 3.88 17.13
C LEU A 225 9.22 3.64 17.28
N ALA A 226 8.63 2.99 16.31
CA ALA A 226 7.18 2.90 16.20
C ALA A 226 6.63 1.65 16.90
N MET A 227 7.38 0.55 16.88
CA MET A 227 6.96 -0.70 17.49
C MET A 227 8.19 -1.55 17.85
N ILE A 228 8.06 -2.31 18.91
CA ILE A 228 9.00 -3.38 19.30
C ILE A 228 8.20 -4.69 19.24
N ASN A 229 8.66 -5.65 18.45
CA ASN A 229 8.17 -7.01 18.48
C ASN A 229 9.15 -7.84 19.32
N ARG A 230 8.68 -8.36 20.43
CA ARG A 230 9.43 -9.19 21.37
C ARG A 230 8.71 -10.51 21.56
N ASP A 231 9.34 -11.60 21.18
CA ASP A 231 8.80 -12.97 21.30
C ASP A 231 7.42 -13.14 20.63
N GLY A 232 7.15 -12.37 19.56
CA GLY A 232 5.89 -12.38 18.81
C GLY A 232 4.80 -11.45 19.39
N GLU A 233 5.10 -10.72 20.47
CA GLU A 233 4.21 -9.69 21.01
C GLU A 233 4.63 -8.31 20.53
N SER A 234 3.65 -7.52 20.07
CA SER A 234 3.86 -6.14 19.61
C SER A 234 3.70 -5.16 20.76
N LEU A 235 4.73 -4.37 21.02
CA LEU A 235 4.78 -3.36 22.06
C LEU A 235 4.95 -1.97 21.44
N PHE A 236 4.17 -0.99 21.85
CA PHE A 236 4.42 0.42 21.51
C PHE A 236 5.40 1.01 22.52
N PRO A 237 6.60 1.38 22.06
CA PRO A 237 7.62 1.90 22.98
C PRO A 237 7.27 3.31 23.47
N ASP A 238 7.60 3.56 24.70
CA ASP A 238 7.62 4.88 25.35
C ASP A 238 9.02 5.26 25.80
N SER A 239 9.17 6.41 26.43
CA SER A 239 10.45 6.91 26.90
C SER A 239 11.12 6.03 27.98
N GLU A 240 10.33 5.22 28.70
CA GLU A 240 10.80 4.33 29.78
C GLU A 240 11.07 2.91 29.26
N SER A 241 10.71 2.60 28.02
CA SER A 241 10.90 1.30 27.42
C SER A 241 12.40 0.99 27.26
N ILE A 242 12.75 -0.30 27.38
CA ILE A 242 14.12 -0.79 27.29
C ILE A 242 14.21 -1.79 26.15
N LEU A 243 15.20 -1.62 25.25
CA LEU A 243 15.50 -2.58 24.21
C LEU A 243 16.22 -3.80 24.77
N GLN A 244 15.86 -4.96 24.26
CA GLN A 244 16.49 -6.24 24.62
C GLN A 244 17.09 -6.92 23.40
N ALA A 245 18.08 -7.75 23.59
CA ALA A 245 18.61 -8.58 22.53
C ALA A 245 17.52 -9.54 22.03
N GLY A 246 17.34 -9.60 20.71
CA GLY A 246 16.27 -10.36 20.08
C GLY A 246 15.02 -9.55 19.76
N ASP A 247 14.94 -8.27 20.20
CA ASP A 247 13.84 -7.39 19.79
C ASP A 247 13.92 -7.07 18.30
N HIS A 248 12.77 -7.11 17.62
CA HIS A 248 12.59 -6.55 16.29
C HIS A 248 11.96 -5.16 16.41
N VAL A 249 12.73 -4.14 16.05
CA VAL A 249 12.31 -2.74 16.22
C VAL A 249 11.92 -2.14 14.89
N LEU A 250 10.67 -1.73 14.77
CA LEU A 250 10.17 -1.02 13.60
C LEU A 250 10.42 0.48 13.75
N VAL A 251 11.17 1.04 12.81
CA VAL A 251 11.63 2.42 12.86
C VAL A 251 11.14 3.20 11.63
N PHE A 252 10.52 4.36 11.88
CA PHE A 252 10.23 5.36 10.85
C PHE A 252 11.33 6.40 10.85
N THR A 253 11.86 6.72 9.67
CA THR A 253 12.88 7.76 9.53
C THR A 253 12.74 8.49 8.19
N LEU A 254 13.25 9.70 8.11
CA LEU A 254 13.40 10.39 6.84
C LEU A 254 14.55 9.77 6.04
N LYS A 255 14.40 9.73 4.71
CA LYS A 255 15.35 9.07 3.81
C LYS A 255 16.79 9.61 3.94
N ASN A 256 16.92 10.89 4.20
CA ASN A 256 18.22 11.54 4.39
C ASN A 256 18.90 11.16 5.72
N GLN A 257 18.16 10.65 6.71
CA GLN A 257 18.66 10.20 8.02
C GLN A 257 18.94 8.71 8.06
N LEU A 258 18.50 7.97 7.05
CA LEU A 258 18.59 6.51 7.02
C LEU A 258 20.01 5.95 7.29
N PRO A 259 21.10 6.50 6.70
CA PRO A 259 22.45 5.99 6.99
C PRO A 259 22.86 6.16 8.47
N GLU A 260 22.40 7.22 9.12
CA GLU A 260 22.68 7.46 10.54
C GLU A 260 21.89 6.49 11.43
N VAL A 261 20.65 6.23 11.07
CA VAL A 261 19.77 5.26 11.75
C VAL A 261 20.30 3.83 11.60
N GLU A 262 20.75 3.45 10.41
CA GLU A 262 21.36 2.14 10.17
C GLU A 262 22.63 1.96 11.03
N ASN A 263 23.51 2.96 11.06
CA ASN A 263 24.69 2.94 11.93
C ASN A 263 24.31 2.93 13.43
N PHE A 264 23.20 3.53 13.80
CA PHE A 264 22.75 3.52 15.19
C PHE A 264 22.30 2.13 15.61
N PHE A 265 21.61 1.37 14.78
CA PHE A 265 21.08 0.04 15.14
C PHE A 265 22.07 -1.12 14.84
N GLN A 266 23.07 -0.94 13.99
CA GLN A 266 24.13 -1.91 13.73
C GLN A 266 25.20 -1.83 14.82
#